data_1665f2d06c821585413217ff753ed4fd
#
_entry.id   1665f2d06c821585413217ff753ed4fd
#
_cell.length_a   1.000
_cell.length_b   1.000
_cell.length_c   1.000
_cell.angle_alpha   90.00
_cell.angle_beta   90.00
_cell.angle_gamma   90.00
#
_symmetry.space_group_name_H-M   'P 1'
#
loop_
_entity.id
_entity.type
_entity.pdbx_description
1 polymer ?
#
loop_
_entity_poly.entity_id
_entity_poly.type
_entity_poly.pdbx_seq_one_letter_code
_entity_poly.pdbx_strand_id
1 'polypeptide(L)'
;MDTVIKKAISKRKDVNSFLSKKGFIDIGDKETYQKINLEYRKKMRRVRSVMSDIIIREIEENDLENGFLESLDFLREASNIDGVKAKEILKKIINDPNHIIHVAIDDNKVVGSTTLLVEQKFIHEGGLVGHIEDVVVRKNYEGKGIGIKLVRSLLDCAKEKNCYKTILDCKDDVKPFYEKLGFREESNGMRYEHN
;
A
#
# COMPACT_ATOMS: atom_id res chain seq x y z
N MET A 1 -11.34 -4.12 -15.82
CA MET A 1 -11.80 -4.92 -16.98
C MET A 1 -12.82 -6.00 -16.57
N ASP A 2 -12.63 -6.63 -15.43
CA ASP A 2 -13.47 -7.72 -14.91
C ASP A 2 -14.95 -7.31 -14.67
N THR A 3 -15.17 -6.10 -14.18
CA THR A 3 -16.53 -5.61 -13.81
C THR A 3 -17.44 -5.37 -15.00
N VAL A 4 -16.90 -4.93 -16.15
CA VAL A 4 -17.68 -4.63 -17.34
C VAL A 4 -18.16 -5.91 -18.02
N ILE A 5 -17.27 -6.91 -18.12
CA ILE A 5 -17.60 -8.22 -18.73
C ILE A 5 -18.60 -8.97 -17.84
N LYS A 6 -18.38 -9.03 -16.53
CA LYS A 6 -19.32 -9.66 -15.58
C LYS A 6 -20.70 -8.99 -15.62
N LYS A 7 -20.75 -7.65 -15.72
CA LYS A 7 -22.00 -6.89 -15.79
C LYS A 7 -22.72 -7.07 -17.13
N ALA A 8 -21.99 -7.27 -18.24
CA ALA A 8 -22.56 -7.56 -19.55
C ALA A 8 -23.15 -8.99 -19.61
N ILE A 9 -22.44 -9.98 -19.07
CA ILE A 9 -22.87 -11.38 -19.00
C ILE A 9 -24.07 -11.55 -18.06
N SER A 10 -24.05 -10.88 -16.87
CA SER A 10 -25.15 -10.94 -15.91
C SER A 10 -26.46 -10.33 -16.44
N LYS A 11 -26.37 -9.42 -17.40
CA LYS A 11 -27.54 -8.78 -18.06
C LYS A 11 -28.02 -9.51 -19.32
N ARG A 12 -27.53 -10.74 -19.60
CA ARG A 12 -27.87 -11.51 -20.81
C ARG A 12 -27.69 -10.72 -22.12
N LYS A 13 -26.72 -9.83 -22.18
CA LYS A 13 -26.34 -9.16 -23.41
C LYS A 13 -25.39 -10.03 -24.20
N ASP A 14 -25.63 -10.17 -25.51
CA ASP A 14 -24.69 -10.83 -26.40
C ASP A 14 -23.37 -10.08 -26.43
N VAL A 15 -22.35 -10.64 -25.80
CA VAL A 15 -20.99 -10.10 -25.81
C VAL A 15 -20.19 -10.95 -26.80
N ASN A 16 -20.12 -10.48 -28.03
CA ASN A 16 -19.45 -11.21 -29.11
C ASN A 16 -17.94 -10.93 -29.16
N SER A 17 -17.49 -9.80 -28.56
CA SER A 17 -16.08 -9.44 -28.56
C SER A 17 -15.72 -8.53 -27.39
N PHE A 18 -14.46 -8.49 -27.02
CA PHE A 18 -13.93 -7.47 -26.09
C PHE A 18 -12.55 -6.98 -26.55
N LEU A 19 -12.21 -5.75 -26.18
CA LEU A 19 -10.91 -5.15 -26.47
C LEU A 19 -9.89 -5.60 -25.43
N SER A 20 -8.80 -6.23 -25.87
CA SER A 20 -7.64 -6.57 -25.06
C SER A 20 -6.44 -5.69 -25.41
N LYS A 21 -5.37 -5.73 -24.60
CA LYS A 21 -4.11 -5.06 -24.95
C LYS A 21 -3.46 -5.59 -26.26
N LYS A 22 -3.93 -6.73 -26.78
CA LYS A 22 -3.47 -7.36 -28.03
C LYS A 22 -4.44 -7.18 -29.20
N GLY A 23 -5.52 -6.40 -29.02
CA GLY A 23 -6.55 -6.17 -30.03
C GLY A 23 -7.92 -6.75 -29.66
N PHE A 24 -8.82 -6.81 -30.62
CA PHE A 24 -10.14 -7.43 -30.47
C PHE A 24 -10.02 -8.93 -30.44
N ILE A 25 -10.71 -9.56 -29.49
CA ILE A 25 -10.88 -11.00 -29.43
C ILE A 25 -12.36 -11.28 -29.62
N ASP A 26 -12.71 -12.02 -30.66
CA ASP A 26 -14.05 -12.53 -30.87
C ASP A 26 -14.30 -13.69 -29.90
N ILE A 27 -15.36 -13.61 -29.12
CA ILE A 27 -15.80 -14.64 -28.17
C ILE A 27 -17.19 -15.15 -28.55
N GLY A 28 -17.52 -15.11 -29.86
CA GLY A 28 -18.84 -15.47 -30.40
C GLY A 28 -19.31 -16.88 -30.11
N ASP A 29 -18.43 -17.77 -29.67
CA ASP A 29 -18.81 -19.13 -29.28
C ASP A 29 -18.43 -19.47 -27.83
N LYS A 30 -19.17 -20.44 -27.27
CA LYS A 30 -19.01 -20.90 -25.89
C LYS A 30 -17.64 -21.53 -25.62
N GLU A 31 -17.04 -22.14 -26.60
CA GLU A 31 -15.77 -22.87 -26.49
C GLU A 31 -14.60 -21.88 -26.38
N THR A 32 -14.59 -20.87 -27.24
CA THR A 32 -13.62 -19.76 -27.19
C THR A 32 -13.73 -18.99 -25.86
N TYR A 33 -14.94 -18.72 -25.37
CA TYR A 33 -15.15 -18.11 -24.06
C TYR A 33 -14.58 -18.98 -22.93
N GLN A 34 -14.83 -20.28 -22.94
CA GLN A 34 -14.34 -21.21 -21.91
C GLN A 34 -12.81 -21.27 -21.92
N LYS A 35 -12.18 -21.32 -23.11
CA LYS A 35 -10.72 -21.32 -23.25
C LYS A 35 -10.09 -20.04 -22.72
N ILE A 36 -10.60 -18.88 -23.10
CA ILE A 36 -10.11 -17.57 -22.63
C ILE A 36 -10.32 -17.44 -21.11
N ASN A 37 -11.45 -17.87 -20.57
CA ASN A 37 -11.73 -17.84 -19.14
C ASN A 37 -10.82 -18.79 -18.36
N LEU A 38 -10.51 -19.95 -18.91
CA LEU A 38 -9.59 -20.93 -18.31
C LEU A 38 -8.15 -20.37 -18.28
N GLU A 39 -7.69 -19.78 -19.37
CA GLU A 39 -6.37 -19.14 -19.45
C GLU A 39 -6.27 -17.94 -18.49
N TYR A 40 -7.32 -17.11 -18.42
CA TYR A 40 -7.42 -16.01 -17.46
C TYR A 40 -7.35 -16.52 -16.02
N ARG A 41 -8.11 -17.57 -15.69
CA ARG A 41 -8.09 -18.18 -14.35
C ARG A 41 -6.73 -18.80 -14.02
N LYS A 42 -6.05 -19.46 -14.98
CA LYS A 42 -4.68 -19.95 -14.82
C LYS A 42 -3.70 -18.81 -14.58
N LYS A 43 -3.80 -17.73 -15.35
CA LYS A 43 -2.98 -16.53 -15.18
C LYS A 43 -3.23 -15.86 -13.83
N MET A 44 -4.47 -15.75 -13.39
CA MET A 44 -4.83 -15.17 -12.08
C MET A 44 -4.43 -16.09 -10.92
N ARG A 45 -4.48 -17.43 -11.09
CA ARG A 45 -3.92 -18.39 -10.10
C ARG A 45 -2.41 -18.27 -10.03
N ARG A 46 -1.72 -18.10 -11.17
CA ARG A 46 -0.26 -17.91 -11.21
C ARG A 46 0.14 -16.57 -10.60
N VAL A 47 -0.63 -15.52 -10.83
CA VAL A 47 -0.45 -14.22 -10.15
C VAL A 47 -0.73 -14.34 -8.65
N ARG A 48 -1.72 -15.12 -8.23
CA ARG A 48 -1.97 -15.43 -6.81
C ARG A 48 -0.89 -16.33 -6.18
N SER A 49 -0.34 -17.28 -6.92
CA SER A 49 0.73 -18.18 -6.41
C SER A 49 2.13 -17.56 -6.47
N VAL A 50 2.30 -16.49 -7.24
CA VAL A 50 3.52 -15.65 -7.28
C VAL A 50 3.38 -14.45 -6.33
N MET A 51 2.18 -14.13 -5.85
CA MET A 51 2.00 -13.34 -4.66
C MET A 51 2.14 -14.32 -3.47
N SER A 52 3.37 -14.66 -3.11
CA SER A 52 3.69 -15.11 -1.76
C SER A 52 2.86 -14.23 -0.83
N ASP A 53 2.30 -14.80 0.22
CA ASP A 53 1.43 -14.06 1.14
C ASP A 53 2.24 -12.88 1.71
N ILE A 54 2.09 -11.70 1.09
CA ILE A 54 2.71 -10.48 1.58
C ILE A 54 2.21 -10.27 3.01
N ILE A 55 3.13 -10.39 3.95
CA ILE A 55 2.88 -10.20 5.37
C ILE A 55 3.02 -8.72 5.67
N ILE A 56 2.00 -8.14 6.32
CA ILE A 56 2.09 -6.79 6.88
C ILE A 56 2.19 -6.96 8.39
N ARG A 57 3.22 -6.37 8.98
CA ARG A 57 3.47 -6.38 10.43
C ARG A 57 4.25 -5.14 10.86
N GLU A 58 4.32 -4.91 12.14
CA GLU A 58 5.21 -3.92 12.72
C GLU A 58 6.68 -4.29 12.45
N ILE A 59 7.54 -3.27 12.33
CA ILE A 59 8.96 -3.42 12.06
C ILE A 59 9.69 -4.12 13.22
N GLU A 60 10.66 -4.96 12.88
CA GLU A 60 11.56 -5.64 13.82
C GLU A 60 13.03 -5.28 13.54
N GLU A 61 13.93 -5.50 14.51
CA GLU A 61 15.36 -5.18 14.36
C GLU A 61 16.00 -5.81 13.12
N ASN A 62 15.62 -7.06 12.81
CA ASN A 62 16.14 -7.79 11.66
C ASN A 62 15.76 -7.20 10.31
N ASP A 63 14.73 -6.33 10.25
CA ASP A 63 14.28 -5.72 9.00
C ASP A 63 15.31 -4.72 8.45
N LEU A 64 16.18 -4.17 9.30
CA LEU A 64 17.32 -3.37 8.85
C LEU A 64 18.26 -4.17 7.94
N GLU A 65 18.47 -5.46 8.23
CA GLU A 65 19.33 -6.36 7.45
C GLU A 65 18.57 -6.97 6.25
N ASN A 66 17.23 -6.89 6.26
CA ASN A 66 16.34 -7.44 5.25
C ASN A 66 15.81 -6.40 4.26
N GLY A 67 16.47 -5.25 4.16
CA GLY A 67 16.23 -4.26 3.12
C GLY A 67 15.22 -3.18 3.47
N PHE A 68 15.00 -2.87 4.74
CA PHE A 68 14.14 -1.76 5.16
C PHE A 68 14.67 -0.42 4.65
N LEU A 69 15.95 -0.12 4.89
CA LEU A 69 16.56 1.16 4.45
C LEU A 69 16.54 1.30 2.92
N GLU A 70 16.85 0.24 2.20
CA GLU A 70 16.80 0.22 0.74
C GLU A 70 15.36 0.37 0.19
N SER A 71 14.35 0.03 0.99
CA SER A 71 12.96 0.32 0.59
C SER A 71 12.63 1.81 0.68
N LEU A 72 13.23 2.53 1.61
CA LEU A 72 13.07 3.97 1.78
C LEU A 72 13.78 4.79 0.67
N ASP A 73 14.81 4.23 0.02
CA ASP A 73 15.53 4.91 -1.09
C ASP A 73 14.61 5.28 -2.26
N PHE A 74 13.44 4.64 -2.38
CA PHE A 74 12.42 5.01 -3.35
C PHE A 74 11.69 6.33 -3.02
N LEU A 75 11.79 6.81 -1.78
CA LEU A 75 11.35 8.14 -1.36
C LEU A 75 12.53 9.12 -1.34
N ARG A 76 13.57 8.76 -0.61
CA ARG A 76 14.82 9.50 -0.46
C ARG A 76 15.90 8.55 0.05
N GLU A 77 17.14 8.78 -0.36
CA GLU A 77 18.31 7.98 0.05
C GLU A 77 18.38 7.83 1.59
N ALA A 78 18.34 6.58 2.05
CA ALA A 78 18.39 6.18 3.45
C ALA A 78 19.37 5.03 3.70
N SER A 79 19.67 4.21 2.67
CA SER A 79 20.52 3.02 2.81
C SER A 79 22.00 3.33 3.06
N ASN A 80 22.44 4.58 2.86
CA ASN A 80 23.80 5.03 3.16
C ASN A 80 24.06 5.31 4.65
N ILE A 81 23.06 5.18 5.52
CA ILE A 81 23.19 5.41 6.95
C ILE A 81 24.10 4.32 7.58
N ASP A 82 24.98 4.72 8.49
CA ASP A 82 25.78 3.76 9.25
C ASP A 82 24.91 2.77 10.03
N GLY A 83 25.26 1.48 9.99
CA GLY A 83 24.44 0.42 10.55
C GLY A 83 24.26 0.52 12.07
N VAL A 84 25.26 1.05 12.82
CA VAL A 84 25.13 1.27 14.27
C VAL A 84 24.10 2.38 14.51
N LYS A 85 24.22 3.48 13.76
CA LYS A 85 23.28 4.60 13.84
C LYS A 85 21.86 4.18 13.44
N ALA A 86 21.72 3.36 12.41
CA ALA A 86 20.41 2.83 12.00
C ALA A 86 19.74 2.01 13.12
N LYS A 87 20.50 1.14 13.79
CA LYS A 87 20.02 0.35 14.95
C LYS A 87 19.62 1.24 16.12
N GLU A 88 20.39 2.29 16.41
CA GLU A 88 20.06 3.26 17.45
C GLU A 88 18.76 4.02 17.14
N ILE A 89 18.56 4.43 15.89
CA ILE A 89 17.35 5.11 15.45
C ILE A 89 16.15 4.16 15.61
N LEU A 90 16.25 2.94 15.06
CA LEU A 90 15.17 1.96 15.13
C LEU A 90 14.80 1.64 16.58
N LYS A 91 15.79 1.47 17.47
CA LYS A 91 15.55 1.25 18.89
C LYS A 91 14.77 2.39 19.56
N LYS A 92 15.04 3.65 19.19
CA LYS A 92 14.26 4.78 19.67
C LYS A 92 12.81 4.73 19.17
N ILE A 93 12.61 4.36 17.91
CA ILE A 93 11.31 4.24 17.29
C ILE A 93 10.49 3.13 17.96
N ILE A 94 11.03 1.92 18.07
CA ILE A 94 10.34 0.76 18.68
C ILE A 94 9.96 1.02 20.16
N ASN A 95 10.75 1.81 20.88
CA ASN A 95 10.46 2.15 22.28
C ASN A 95 9.44 3.29 22.43
N ASP A 96 9.03 3.94 21.36
CA ASP A 96 8.01 4.98 21.39
C ASP A 96 6.65 4.41 20.96
N PRO A 97 5.68 4.24 21.88
CA PRO A 97 4.38 3.67 21.56
C PRO A 97 3.55 4.54 20.58
N ASN A 98 3.99 5.75 20.31
CA ASN A 98 3.35 6.68 19.40
C ASN A 98 4.04 6.76 18.03
N HIS A 99 5.08 5.97 17.81
CA HIS A 99 5.82 5.91 16.57
C HIS A 99 5.82 4.48 16.03
N ILE A 100 4.90 4.16 15.14
CA ILE A 100 4.66 2.82 14.64
C ILE A 100 5.09 2.74 13.17
N ILE A 101 5.92 1.77 12.82
CA ILE A 101 6.28 1.49 11.43
C ILE A 101 5.73 0.12 11.07
N HIS A 102 4.92 0.04 10.02
CA HIS A 102 4.52 -1.21 9.41
C HIS A 102 5.35 -1.48 8.16
N VAL A 103 5.75 -2.72 8.00
CA VAL A 103 6.50 -3.23 6.85
C VAL A 103 5.70 -4.27 6.08
N ALA A 104 5.90 -4.31 4.77
CA ALA A 104 5.42 -5.37 3.89
C ALA A 104 6.57 -6.32 3.59
N ILE A 105 6.41 -7.59 3.92
CA ILE A 105 7.42 -8.63 3.77
C ILE A 105 7.03 -9.60 2.65
N ASP A 106 7.95 -9.85 1.74
CA ASP A 106 7.90 -10.88 0.71
C ASP A 106 9.19 -11.68 0.74
N ASP A 107 9.10 -13.00 0.99
CA ASP A 107 10.26 -13.90 1.07
C ASP A 107 11.40 -13.34 1.95
N ASN A 108 11.07 -12.97 3.19
CA ASN A 108 11.94 -12.37 4.20
C ASN A 108 12.58 -11.02 3.80
N LYS A 109 12.09 -10.36 2.75
CA LYS A 109 12.57 -9.03 2.34
C LYS A 109 11.51 -7.98 2.56
N VAL A 110 11.94 -6.82 3.04
CA VAL A 110 11.08 -5.64 3.11
C VAL A 110 10.88 -5.11 1.69
N VAL A 111 9.61 -5.09 1.27
CA VAL A 111 9.21 -4.64 -0.07
C VAL A 111 8.40 -3.35 -0.04
N GLY A 112 8.09 -2.84 1.12
CA GLY A 112 7.45 -1.57 1.35
C GLY A 112 7.29 -1.29 2.85
N SER A 113 7.05 -0.03 3.20
CA SER A 113 6.83 0.41 4.57
C SER A 113 5.92 1.62 4.64
N THR A 114 5.46 1.93 5.84
CA THR A 114 4.72 3.15 6.15
C THR A 114 4.80 3.41 7.65
N THR A 115 4.75 4.69 8.04
CA THR A 115 4.89 5.15 9.43
C THR A 115 3.60 5.79 9.91
N LEU A 116 3.21 5.55 11.16
CA LEU A 116 2.17 6.25 11.89
C LEU A 116 2.79 6.95 13.09
N LEU A 117 2.64 8.28 13.14
CA LEU A 117 2.91 9.07 14.34
C LEU A 117 1.59 9.41 15.01
N VAL A 118 1.49 9.18 16.32
CA VAL A 118 0.28 9.48 17.10
C VAL A 118 0.54 10.69 17.98
N GLU A 119 -0.18 11.77 17.70
CA GLU A 119 -0.02 13.05 18.39
C GLU A 119 -1.13 13.24 19.41
N GLN A 120 -0.76 13.56 20.65
CA GLN A 120 -1.68 13.98 21.71
C GLN A 120 -2.09 15.44 21.52
N LYS A 121 -3.38 15.72 21.54
CA LYS A 121 -3.93 17.08 21.47
C LYS A 121 -4.56 17.49 22.81
N PHE A 122 -4.63 18.79 23.06
CA PHE A 122 -5.48 19.34 24.13
C PHE A 122 -6.92 19.54 23.68
N ILE A 123 -7.11 19.86 22.39
CA ILE A 123 -8.45 19.94 21.78
C ILE A 123 -9.10 18.56 21.69
N HIS A 124 -10.42 18.52 21.45
CA HIS A 124 -11.21 17.28 21.46
C HIS A 124 -11.03 16.44 22.73
N GLU A 125 -11.02 17.16 23.89
CA GLU A 125 -10.93 16.53 25.22
C GLU A 125 -9.67 15.64 25.41
N GLY A 126 -8.56 16.08 24.83
CA GLY A 126 -7.32 15.29 24.85
C GLY A 126 -7.28 14.20 23.77
N GLY A 127 -7.93 14.43 22.64
CA GLY A 127 -7.97 13.44 21.54
C GLY A 127 -6.62 13.20 20.89
N LEU A 128 -6.50 12.05 20.21
CA LEU A 128 -5.32 11.64 19.47
C LEU A 128 -5.51 11.83 17.96
N VAL A 129 -4.45 12.25 17.27
CA VAL A 129 -4.39 12.37 15.80
C VAL A 129 -3.30 11.45 15.27
N GLY A 130 -3.64 10.62 14.29
CA GLY A 130 -2.65 9.85 13.55
C GLY A 130 -2.11 10.65 12.37
N HIS A 131 -0.78 10.61 12.15
CA HIS A 131 -0.10 11.15 10.97
C HIS A 131 0.54 9.99 10.21
N ILE A 132 0.12 9.75 8.97
CA ILE A 132 0.75 8.74 8.11
C ILE A 132 1.87 9.40 7.33
N GLU A 133 3.07 8.81 7.43
CA GLU A 133 4.31 9.29 6.82
C GLU A 133 5.00 8.13 6.07
N ASP A 134 5.92 8.49 5.17
CA ASP A 134 6.86 7.60 4.51
C ASP A 134 6.22 6.35 3.88
N VAL A 135 5.10 6.53 3.18
CA VAL A 135 4.44 5.43 2.46
C VAL A 135 5.24 5.06 1.24
N VAL A 136 5.85 3.89 1.24
CA VAL A 136 6.70 3.43 0.14
C VAL A 136 6.44 1.98 -0.23
N VAL A 137 6.54 1.67 -1.52
CA VAL A 137 6.56 0.31 -2.06
C VAL A 137 7.64 0.24 -3.13
N ARG A 138 8.50 -0.78 -3.08
CA ARG A 138 9.54 -0.99 -4.10
C ARG A 138 8.91 -1.06 -5.50
N LYS A 139 9.54 -0.45 -6.50
CA LYS A 139 9.03 -0.29 -7.87
C LYS A 139 8.52 -1.58 -8.51
N ASN A 140 9.23 -2.70 -8.31
CA ASN A 140 8.84 -4.01 -8.84
C ASN A 140 7.66 -4.67 -8.11
N TYR A 141 7.19 -4.04 -7.03
CA TYR A 141 6.03 -4.44 -6.23
C TYR A 141 4.84 -3.50 -6.36
N GLU A 142 4.98 -2.39 -7.08
CA GLU A 142 3.89 -1.46 -7.35
C GLU A 142 2.73 -2.12 -8.11
N GLY A 143 1.54 -1.57 -7.98
CA GLY A 143 0.33 -2.08 -8.65
C GLY A 143 -0.21 -3.41 -8.11
N LYS A 144 0.44 -4.01 -7.09
CA LYS A 144 0.01 -5.27 -6.46
C LYS A 144 -0.89 -5.07 -5.22
N GLY A 145 -1.25 -3.83 -4.91
CA GLY A 145 -2.12 -3.51 -3.77
C GLY A 145 -1.41 -3.47 -2.40
N ILE A 146 -0.06 -3.55 -2.38
CA ILE A 146 0.72 -3.54 -1.12
C ILE A 146 0.56 -2.22 -0.39
N GLY A 147 0.67 -1.08 -1.08
CA GLY A 147 0.45 0.24 -0.48
C GLY A 147 -0.93 0.38 0.17
N ILE A 148 -1.97 -0.19 -0.45
CA ILE A 148 -3.31 -0.22 0.15
C ILE A 148 -3.33 -1.02 1.46
N LYS A 149 -2.67 -2.18 1.49
CA LYS A 149 -2.59 -3.01 2.69
C LYS A 149 -1.83 -2.30 3.82
N LEU A 150 -0.69 -1.68 3.49
CA LEU A 150 0.13 -0.90 4.43
C LEU A 150 -0.67 0.25 5.05
N VAL A 151 -1.28 1.11 4.24
CA VAL A 151 -2.05 2.24 4.76
C VAL A 151 -3.26 1.76 5.58
N ARG A 152 -3.97 0.73 5.13
CA ARG A 152 -5.08 0.17 5.91
C ARG A 152 -4.65 -0.36 7.26
N SER A 153 -3.52 -1.07 7.33
CA SER A 153 -3.01 -1.59 8.61
C SER A 153 -2.70 -0.47 9.61
N LEU A 154 -2.24 0.69 9.15
CA LEU A 154 -2.04 1.85 10.02
C LEU A 154 -3.36 2.57 10.38
N LEU A 155 -4.32 2.60 9.46
CA LEU A 155 -5.66 3.13 9.80
C LEU A 155 -6.35 2.29 10.87
N ASP A 156 -6.20 0.96 10.81
CA ASP A 156 -6.70 0.04 11.84
C ASP A 156 -5.97 0.30 13.17
N CYS A 157 -4.64 0.43 13.15
CA CYS A 157 -3.84 0.77 14.32
C CYS A 157 -4.23 2.14 14.92
N ALA A 158 -4.41 3.18 14.10
CA ALA A 158 -4.85 4.49 14.56
C ALA A 158 -6.25 4.44 15.21
N LYS A 159 -7.15 3.63 14.66
CA LYS A 159 -8.48 3.38 15.23
C LYS A 159 -8.39 2.65 16.57
N GLU A 160 -7.56 1.63 16.69
CA GLU A 160 -7.33 0.90 17.96
C GLU A 160 -6.75 1.82 19.04
N LYS A 161 -5.90 2.78 18.65
CA LYS A 161 -5.38 3.82 19.54
C LYS A 161 -6.39 4.94 19.84
N ASN A 162 -7.61 4.87 19.32
CA ASN A 162 -8.65 5.87 19.48
C ASN A 162 -8.29 7.25 18.89
N CYS A 163 -7.53 7.29 17.81
CA CYS A 163 -7.35 8.53 17.07
C CYS A 163 -8.70 9.00 16.51
N TYR A 164 -9.07 10.26 16.75
CA TYR A 164 -10.33 10.80 16.22
C TYR A 164 -10.24 11.13 14.73
N LYS A 165 -9.04 11.26 14.19
CA LYS A 165 -8.75 11.36 12.75
C LYS A 165 -7.35 10.88 12.44
N THR A 166 -7.11 10.58 11.16
CA THR A 166 -5.79 10.33 10.58
C THR A 166 -5.59 11.26 9.40
N ILE A 167 -4.43 11.90 9.32
CA ILE A 167 -4.04 12.82 8.26
C ILE A 167 -2.75 12.38 7.59
N LEU A 168 -2.50 12.89 6.39
CA LEU A 168 -1.26 12.73 5.64
C LEU A 168 -1.10 13.90 4.66
N ASP A 169 0.12 14.14 4.22
CA ASP A 169 0.43 15.00 3.09
C ASP A 169 0.77 14.16 1.86
N CYS A 170 0.30 14.58 0.70
CA CYS A 170 0.62 13.89 -0.55
C CYS A 170 0.68 14.84 -1.74
N LYS A 171 1.39 14.43 -2.79
CA LYS A 171 1.38 15.14 -4.07
C LYS A 171 0.06 14.89 -4.80
N ASP A 172 -0.31 15.78 -5.71
CA ASP A 172 -1.56 15.71 -6.47
C ASP A 172 -1.70 14.42 -7.30
N ASP A 173 -0.61 13.93 -7.85
CA ASP A 173 -0.58 12.72 -8.68
C ASP A 173 -0.93 11.43 -7.90
N VAL A 174 -0.73 11.42 -6.57
CA VAL A 174 -1.06 10.28 -5.71
C VAL A 174 -2.36 10.47 -4.90
N LYS A 175 -3.01 11.65 -4.93
CA LYS A 175 -4.32 11.87 -4.28
C LYS A 175 -5.35 10.77 -4.61
N PRO A 176 -5.53 10.34 -5.89
CA PRO A 176 -6.51 9.30 -6.21
C PRO A 176 -6.25 7.95 -5.54
N PHE A 177 -5.01 7.68 -5.11
CA PHE A 177 -4.70 6.48 -4.33
C PHE A 177 -5.28 6.58 -2.92
N TYR A 178 -5.12 7.72 -2.25
CA TYR A 178 -5.63 7.93 -0.90
C TYR A 178 -7.15 8.10 -0.85
N GLU A 179 -7.75 8.74 -1.86
CA GLU A 179 -9.21 8.83 -1.99
C GLU A 179 -9.89 7.46 -2.05
N LYS A 180 -9.29 6.46 -2.72
CA LYS A 180 -9.77 5.07 -2.72
C LYS A 180 -9.74 4.39 -1.36
N LEU A 181 -8.95 4.94 -0.42
CA LEU A 181 -8.85 4.49 0.97
C LEU A 181 -9.80 5.25 1.90
N GLY A 182 -10.52 6.26 1.38
CA GLY A 182 -11.48 7.06 2.12
C GLY A 182 -10.95 8.39 2.64
N PHE A 183 -9.72 8.75 2.30
CA PHE A 183 -9.21 10.11 2.58
C PHE A 183 -9.92 11.13 1.69
N ARG A 184 -10.02 12.32 2.21
CA ARG A 184 -10.53 13.50 1.49
C ARG A 184 -9.58 14.66 1.70
N GLU A 185 -9.49 15.54 0.72
CA GLU A 185 -8.74 16.79 0.86
C GLU A 185 -9.40 17.67 1.94
N GLU A 186 -8.60 18.17 2.87
CA GLU A 186 -9.10 18.97 3.99
C GLU A 186 -8.38 20.34 4.09
N SER A 187 -7.06 20.38 3.77
CA SER A 187 -6.24 21.58 3.93
C SER A 187 -5.02 21.56 3.00
N ASN A 188 -4.32 22.68 2.91
CA ASN A 188 -3.07 22.79 2.16
C ASN A 188 -1.88 22.54 3.07
N GLY A 189 -0.97 21.64 2.69
CA GLY A 189 0.32 21.47 3.33
C GLY A 189 1.26 22.64 3.02
N MET A 190 2.04 23.08 4.01
CA MET A 190 3.11 24.08 3.85
C MET A 190 4.39 23.53 4.44
N ARG A 191 5.53 23.84 3.81
CA ARG A 191 6.83 23.34 4.21
C ARG A 191 7.82 24.48 4.41
N TYR A 192 8.61 24.39 5.48
CA TYR A 192 9.76 25.25 5.76
C TYR A 192 11.00 24.37 5.93
N GLU A 193 12.07 24.69 5.20
CA GLU A 193 13.36 23.97 5.30
C GLU A 193 14.24 24.66 6.36
N HIS A 194 14.73 23.89 7.32
CA HIS A 194 15.77 24.34 8.25
C HIS A 194 17.15 24.07 7.64
N ASN A 195 17.97 25.10 7.45
CA ASN A 195 19.35 25.01 6.97
C ASN A 195 20.30 24.60 8.10
#